data_789feb530b51dd58971d303cc694863d
#
_entry.id   789feb530b51dd58971d303cc694863d
#
_cell.length_a   1.000
_cell.length_b   1.000
_cell.length_c   1.000
_cell.angle_alpha   90.00
_cell.angle_beta   90.00
_cell.angle_gamma   90.00
#
_symmetry.space_group_name_H-M   'P 1'
#
loop_
_entity.id
_entity.type
_entity.pdbx_description
1 polymer ?
#
loop_
_entity_poly.entity_id
_entity_poly.type
_entity_poly.pdbx_seq_one_letter_code
_entity_poly.pdbx_strand_id
1 'polypeptide(L)'
;MMKKVSLGLLVILALVFCVSQIFKLQIGERLFAKAVSENYGKNILSRLPDGLHVVLIGTGSPLADPSRAGPSTAVIAGKRMFVIDSGGGAVRKMGEIGLPPAATERVLLTHFHSDHIDGLGELMLQRWAGGGYSEPLPIHGPKGVTSVVNGLNAAYTQDRDYRVAHHGADIVPPSGFGATPIEFEAGILLNESGVKILAFAVDHAPVSPAFGYRFEYKGRSVVITGDTAYTDELADYAKDVDILISEALNPDMVGVIETAAKGAENNHIAKIMYDIPDYHITPIQAAEIAEDAKVKLLVYTHIVPALPTPYLDAVFKKGAVDKFSGDIIVGQDGMMFSLTPELDKIVRSQLK
;
A
#
# COMPACT_ATOMS: atom_id res chain seq x y z
N MET A 1 48.42 27.48 -10.68
CA MET A 1 47.49 26.93 -11.69
C MET A 1 46.08 26.62 -11.12
N MET A 2 45.94 26.00 -9.98
CA MET A 2 44.63 25.65 -9.35
C MET A 2 43.71 26.87 -9.08
N LYS A 3 44.19 28.01 -8.61
CA LYS A 3 43.37 29.20 -8.35
C LYS A 3 42.72 29.82 -9.60
N LYS A 4 43.37 29.71 -10.78
CA LYS A 4 42.80 30.21 -12.06
C LYS A 4 41.74 29.30 -12.64
N VAL A 5 41.85 27.99 -12.40
CA VAL A 5 40.82 27.00 -12.77
C VAL A 5 39.54 27.17 -11.92
N SER A 6 39.68 27.46 -10.62
CA SER A 6 38.52 27.68 -9.72
C SER A 6 37.75 28.97 -10.07
N LEU A 7 38.45 30.05 -10.47
CA LEU A 7 37.78 31.30 -10.85
C LEU A 7 37.03 31.16 -12.18
N GLY A 8 37.59 30.46 -13.16
CA GLY A 8 36.91 30.17 -14.43
C GLY A 8 35.65 29.32 -14.23
N LEU A 9 35.71 28.31 -13.37
CA LEU A 9 34.56 27.47 -13.04
C LEU A 9 33.44 28.27 -12.36
N LEU A 10 33.79 29.16 -11.43
CA LEU A 10 32.84 30.04 -10.76
C LEU A 10 32.14 30.99 -11.72
N VAL A 11 32.88 31.57 -12.67
CA VAL A 11 32.31 32.45 -13.70
C VAL A 11 31.37 31.70 -14.63
N ILE A 12 31.69 30.46 -15.03
CA ILE A 12 30.83 29.61 -15.85
C ILE A 12 29.56 29.28 -15.08
N LEU A 13 29.66 28.88 -13.82
CA LEU A 13 28.50 28.56 -12.98
C LEU A 13 27.56 29.78 -12.79
N ALA A 14 28.15 30.97 -12.58
CA ALA A 14 27.40 32.22 -12.48
C ALA A 14 26.70 32.56 -13.81
N LEU A 15 27.37 32.41 -14.95
CA LEU A 15 26.75 32.62 -16.25
C LEU A 15 25.62 31.63 -16.52
N VAL A 16 25.82 30.34 -16.25
CA VAL A 16 24.76 29.33 -16.38
C VAL A 16 23.57 29.65 -15.47
N PHE A 17 23.82 30.08 -14.23
CA PHE A 17 22.77 30.51 -13.32
C PHE A 17 22.01 31.73 -13.87
N CYS A 18 22.71 32.78 -14.31
CA CYS A 18 22.08 33.97 -14.92
C CYS A 18 21.25 33.62 -16.15
N VAL A 19 21.78 32.78 -17.06
CA VAL A 19 21.04 32.31 -18.24
C VAL A 19 19.82 31.52 -17.83
N SER A 20 19.94 30.64 -16.82
CA SER A 20 18.80 29.88 -16.31
C SER A 20 17.70 30.76 -15.71
N GLN A 21 18.07 31.88 -15.05
CA GLN A 21 17.09 32.84 -14.52
C GLN A 21 16.40 33.65 -15.64
N ILE A 22 17.14 34.03 -16.71
CA ILE A 22 16.58 34.75 -17.85
C ILE A 22 15.59 33.86 -18.62
N PHE A 23 15.92 32.58 -18.82
CA PHE A 23 15.11 31.64 -19.60
C PHE A 23 14.27 30.67 -18.74
N LYS A 24 14.13 30.92 -17.43
CA LYS A 24 13.42 29.99 -16.51
C LYS A 24 12.00 29.62 -16.94
N LEU A 25 11.30 30.59 -17.59
CA LEU A 25 9.93 30.32 -18.07
C LEU A 25 9.96 29.29 -19.20
N GLN A 26 10.77 29.55 -20.25
CA GLN A 26 10.90 28.66 -21.41
C GLN A 26 11.46 27.27 -21.01
N ILE A 27 12.42 27.27 -20.09
CA ILE A 27 12.97 26.02 -19.53
C ILE A 27 11.86 25.29 -18.76
N GLY A 28 11.12 25.99 -17.90
CA GLY A 28 10.03 25.41 -17.13
C GLY A 28 8.92 24.83 -18.02
N GLU A 29 8.47 25.55 -19.03
CA GLU A 29 7.48 25.09 -20.01
C GLU A 29 7.94 23.81 -20.74
N ARG A 30 9.20 23.78 -21.20
CA ARG A 30 9.77 22.60 -21.87
C ARG A 30 9.90 21.41 -20.94
N LEU A 31 10.36 21.64 -19.70
CA LEU A 31 10.47 20.57 -18.70
C LEU A 31 9.08 20.02 -18.33
N PHE A 32 8.08 20.90 -18.18
CA PHE A 32 6.70 20.48 -17.91
C PHE A 32 6.15 19.67 -19.09
N ALA A 33 6.25 20.17 -20.32
CA ALA A 33 5.77 19.45 -21.50
C ALA A 33 6.46 18.09 -21.66
N LYS A 34 7.77 18.01 -21.41
CA LYS A 34 8.53 16.76 -21.41
C LYS A 34 8.04 15.82 -20.31
N ALA A 35 7.93 16.32 -19.07
CA ALA A 35 7.44 15.51 -17.94
C ALA A 35 6.03 14.95 -18.20
N VAL A 36 5.12 15.77 -18.75
CA VAL A 36 3.77 15.32 -19.15
C VAL A 36 3.86 14.25 -20.24
N SER A 37 4.60 14.49 -21.31
CA SER A 37 4.71 13.53 -22.43
C SER A 37 5.34 12.19 -22.02
N GLU A 38 6.27 12.21 -21.06
CA GLU A 38 6.95 11.00 -20.58
C GLU A 38 6.16 10.24 -19.50
N ASN A 39 5.28 10.93 -18.77
CA ASN A 39 4.57 10.35 -17.63
C ASN A 39 3.07 10.16 -17.88
N TYR A 40 2.47 10.95 -18.78
CA TYR A 40 1.05 10.83 -19.08
C TYR A 40 0.74 9.46 -19.71
N GLY A 41 -0.23 8.75 -19.14
CA GLY A 41 -0.60 7.42 -19.62
C GLY A 41 0.38 6.31 -19.21
N LYS A 42 1.35 6.56 -18.32
CA LYS A 42 2.10 5.46 -17.72
C LYS A 42 1.13 4.48 -17.09
N ASN A 43 1.23 3.24 -17.53
CA ASN A 43 0.44 2.13 -17.04
C ASN A 43 1.32 0.90 -16.93
N ILE A 44 1.76 0.60 -15.71
CA ILE A 44 2.61 -0.55 -15.46
C ILE A 44 1.91 -1.86 -15.81
N LEU A 45 0.57 -1.96 -15.64
CA LEU A 45 -0.19 -3.18 -15.90
C LEU A 45 -0.04 -3.67 -17.35
N SER A 46 0.11 -2.73 -18.30
CA SER A 46 0.28 -3.08 -19.72
C SER A 46 1.63 -3.74 -20.02
N ARG A 47 2.64 -3.51 -19.15
CA ARG A 47 4.02 -3.97 -19.33
C ARG A 47 4.37 -5.20 -18.52
N LEU A 48 3.55 -5.55 -17.52
CA LEU A 48 3.77 -6.73 -16.70
C LEU A 48 3.59 -7.99 -17.53
N PRO A 49 4.52 -8.96 -17.41
CA PRO A 49 4.30 -10.30 -17.95
C PRO A 49 3.09 -10.94 -17.28
N ASP A 50 2.58 -12.03 -17.84
CA ASP A 50 1.56 -12.79 -17.15
C ASP A 50 2.13 -13.41 -15.86
N GLY A 51 1.39 -13.29 -14.75
CA GLY A 51 1.86 -13.75 -13.45
C GLY A 51 1.06 -13.13 -12.31
N LEU A 52 1.51 -13.44 -11.10
CA LEU A 52 1.03 -12.84 -9.87
C LEU A 52 2.05 -11.75 -9.45
N HIS A 53 1.59 -10.51 -9.35
CA HIS A 53 2.45 -9.41 -8.93
C HIS A 53 1.84 -8.74 -7.69
N VAL A 54 2.71 -8.33 -6.77
CA VAL A 54 2.30 -7.63 -5.56
C VAL A 54 3.04 -6.30 -5.49
N VAL A 55 2.31 -5.23 -5.29
CA VAL A 55 2.85 -3.87 -5.14
C VAL A 55 2.47 -3.35 -3.77
N LEU A 56 3.46 -3.02 -2.96
CA LEU A 56 3.23 -2.29 -1.71
C LEU A 56 2.97 -0.83 -2.07
N ILE A 57 1.72 -0.40 -2.02
CA ILE A 57 1.34 0.99 -2.34
C ILE A 57 1.67 1.88 -1.15
N GLY A 58 1.26 1.45 0.04
CA GLY A 58 1.53 2.11 1.30
C GLY A 58 1.90 1.09 2.37
N THR A 59 2.96 1.39 3.11
CA THR A 59 3.57 0.50 4.11
C THR A 59 3.61 1.11 5.50
N GLY A 60 3.02 2.31 5.65
CA GLY A 60 2.91 3.01 6.92
C GLY A 60 1.79 2.48 7.79
N SER A 61 1.63 3.09 8.95
CA SER A 61 0.64 2.83 10.00
C SER A 61 -0.06 4.15 10.35
N PRO A 62 -0.97 4.21 11.35
CA PRO A 62 -1.58 5.48 11.73
C PRO A 62 -0.58 6.50 12.31
N LEU A 63 0.62 6.07 12.70
CA LEU A 63 1.68 6.96 13.15
C LEU A 63 2.26 7.76 11.98
N ALA A 64 2.44 9.07 12.18
CA ALA A 64 2.92 9.96 11.14
C ALA A 64 4.31 9.53 10.61
N ASP A 65 4.36 9.20 9.33
CA ASP A 65 5.57 8.90 8.58
C ASP A 65 5.53 9.61 7.23
N PRO A 66 6.37 10.62 6.99
CA PRO A 66 6.37 11.37 5.74
C PRO A 66 6.85 10.54 4.53
N SER A 67 7.45 9.39 4.76
CA SER A 67 8.02 8.53 3.71
C SER A 67 7.10 7.39 3.28
N ARG A 68 6.00 7.15 4.02
CA ARG A 68 5.10 6.03 3.81
C ARG A 68 3.64 6.50 3.73
N ALA A 69 2.92 6.05 2.73
CA ALA A 69 1.46 6.14 2.70
C ALA A 69 0.84 5.13 3.69
N GLY A 70 -0.41 5.36 4.06
CA GLY A 70 -1.19 4.43 4.87
C GLY A 70 -1.32 3.06 4.22
N PRO A 71 -1.68 2.01 4.99
CA PRO A 71 -1.66 0.63 4.54
C PRO A 71 -2.44 0.41 3.25
N SER A 72 -1.77 -0.10 2.22
CA SER A 72 -2.42 -0.46 0.97
C SER A 72 -1.51 -1.35 0.14
N THR A 73 -2.06 -2.44 -0.38
CA THR A 73 -1.33 -3.39 -1.24
C THR A 73 -2.14 -3.68 -2.49
N ALA A 74 -1.52 -3.58 -3.68
CA ALA A 74 -2.14 -4.09 -4.90
C ALA A 74 -1.67 -5.50 -5.20
N VAL A 75 -2.61 -6.40 -5.53
CA VAL A 75 -2.34 -7.72 -6.10
C VAL A 75 -2.83 -7.72 -7.53
N ILE A 76 -1.93 -8.05 -8.46
CA ILE A 76 -2.21 -8.10 -9.89
C ILE A 76 -2.06 -9.55 -10.35
N ALA A 77 -3.17 -10.16 -10.75
CA ALA A 77 -3.22 -11.52 -11.28
C ALA A 77 -3.53 -11.46 -12.77
N GLY A 78 -2.52 -11.67 -13.60
CA GLY A 78 -2.59 -11.44 -15.04
C GLY A 78 -2.82 -9.97 -15.35
N LYS A 79 -4.06 -9.59 -15.73
CA LYS A 79 -4.45 -8.19 -16.02
C LYS A 79 -5.44 -7.62 -15.01
N ARG A 80 -5.82 -8.39 -14.02
CA ARG A 80 -6.79 -8.01 -12.98
C ARG A 80 -6.06 -7.41 -11.78
N MET A 81 -6.48 -6.26 -11.32
CA MET A 81 -5.88 -5.57 -10.17
C MET A 81 -6.88 -5.48 -9.01
N PHE A 82 -6.48 -6.00 -7.88
CA PHE A 82 -7.17 -5.97 -6.60
C PHE A 82 -6.40 -5.06 -5.65
N VAL A 83 -7.09 -4.21 -4.90
CA VAL A 83 -6.47 -3.35 -3.90
C VAL A 83 -6.93 -3.82 -2.52
N ILE A 84 -5.99 -4.17 -1.67
CA ILE A 84 -6.22 -4.56 -0.29
C ILE A 84 -5.94 -3.33 0.56
N ASP A 85 -6.97 -2.85 1.25
CA ASP A 85 -7.03 -1.59 1.96
C ASP A 85 -6.66 -0.37 1.10
N SER A 86 -7.06 0.81 1.53
CA SER A 86 -6.73 2.07 0.88
C SER A 86 -6.53 3.14 1.94
N GLY A 87 -5.36 3.13 2.53
CA GLY A 87 -4.98 4.10 3.55
C GLY A 87 -4.67 5.49 2.99
N GLY A 88 -4.47 6.43 3.90
CA GLY A 88 -4.21 7.82 3.55
C GLY A 88 -2.98 7.99 2.65
N GLY A 89 -3.13 8.67 1.51
CA GLY A 89 -2.05 8.90 0.55
C GLY A 89 -1.77 7.76 -0.43
N ALA A 90 -2.34 6.57 -0.23
CA ALA A 90 -2.12 5.41 -1.10
C ALA A 90 -2.48 5.68 -2.56
N VAL A 91 -3.61 6.33 -2.82
CA VAL A 91 -4.07 6.61 -4.20
C VAL A 91 -3.12 7.56 -4.94
N ARG A 92 -2.58 8.57 -4.25
CA ARG A 92 -1.55 9.45 -4.82
C ARG A 92 -0.28 8.70 -5.13
N LYS A 93 0.14 7.80 -4.22
CA LYS A 93 1.27 6.91 -4.44
C LYS A 93 1.06 6.01 -5.66
N MET A 94 -0.14 5.45 -5.87
CA MET A 94 -0.46 4.69 -7.10
C MET A 94 -0.16 5.53 -8.35
N GLY A 95 -0.63 6.79 -8.40
CA GLY A 95 -0.35 7.69 -9.53
C GLY A 95 1.14 7.96 -9.73
N GLU A 96 1.88 8.20 -8.64
CA GLU A 96 3.33 8.45 -8.65
C GLU A 96 4.12 7.28 -9.24
N ILE A 97 3.78 6.04 -8.85
CA ILE A 97 4.48 4.82 -9.30
C ILE A 97 3.96 4.25 -10.62
N GLY A 98 3.05 4.95 -11.31
CA GLY A 98 2.48 4.53 -12.59
C GLY A 98 1.52 3.35 -12.49
N LEU A 99 0.95 3.10 -11.31
CA LEU A 99 -0.11 2.13 -11.09
C LEU A 99 -1.46 2.85 -11.19
N PRO A 100 -2.27 2.63 -12.26
CA PRO A 100 -3.46 3.44 -12.50
C PRO A 100 -4.58 3.11 -11.49
N PRO A 101 -4.99 4.07 -10.62
CA PRO A 101 -6.07 3.80 -9.64
C PRO A 101 -7.38 3.40 -10.33
N ALA A 102 -7.64 3.95 -11.51
CA ALA A 102 -8.83 3.63 -12.30
C ALA A 102 -8.90 2.14 -12.71
N ALA A 103 -7.78 1.42 -12.78
CA ALA A 103 -7.76 0.01 -13.12
C ALA A 103 -8.14 -0.92 -11.95
N THR A 104 -8.42 -0.39 -10.77
CA THR A 104 -8.86 -1.18 -9.62
C THR A 104 -10.17 -1.90 -9.94
N GLU A 105 -10.12 -3.23 -9.98
CA GLU A 105 -11.31 -4.04 -10.23
C GLU A 105 -12.23 -4.03 -9.01
N ARG A 106 -11.67 -4.25 -7.83
CA ARG A 106 -12.36 -4.19 -6.54
C ARG A 106 -11.38 -3.90 -5.40
N VAL A 107 -11.92 -3.38 -4.31
CA VAL A 107 -11.21 -3.23 -3.04
C VAL A 107 -11.60 -4.37 -2.10
N LEU A 108 -10.64 -4.86 -1.32
CA LEU A 108 -10.82 -5.86 -0.28
C LEU A 108 -10.33 -5.25 1.03
N LEU A 109 -11.25 -4.94 1.94
CA LEU A 109 -10.90 -4.34 3.23
C LEU A 109 -10.62 -5.42 4.26
N THR A 110 -9.54 -5.26 5.01
CA THR A 110 -9.19 -6.15 6.12
C THR A 110 -10.05 -5.86 7.34
N HIS A 111 -10.20 -4.60 7.69
CA HIS A 111 -11.01 -4.07 8.79
C HIS A 111 -11.27 -2.56 8.59
N PHE A 112 -11.78 -1.83 9.61
CA PHE A 112 -12.23 -0.45 9.45
C PHE A 112 -11.48 0.57 10.32
N HIS A 113 -10.25 0.32 10.73
CA HIS A 113 -9.42 1.41 11.25
C HIS A 113 -9.25 2.47 10.17
N SER A 114 -9.16 3.73 10.59
CA SER A 114 -9.17 4.87 9.67
C SER A 114 -8.02 4.82 8.67
N ASP A 115 -6.84 4.43 9.11
CA ASP A 115 -5.65 4.33 8.26
C ASP A 115 -5.76 3.27 7.16
N HIS A 116 -6.71 2.32 7.23
CA HIS A 116 -7.02 1.33 6.19
C HIS A 116 -8.08 1.82 5.19
N ILE A 117 -8.85 2.85 5.53
CA ILE A 117 -10.00 3.33 4.73
C ILE A 117 -9.92 4.79 4.31
N ASP A 118 -9.00 5.61 4.84
CA ASP A 118 -8.88 7.05 4.62
C ASP A 118 -8.72 7.44 3.13
N GLY A 119 -8.13 6.57 2.32
CA GLY A 119 -7.93 6.78 0.88
C GLY A 119 -9.09 6.35 -0.01
N LEU A 120 -10.12 5.69 0.52
CA LEU A 120 -11.21 5.12 -0.28
C LEU A 120 -11.95 6.17 -1.12
N GLY A 121 -12.24 7.34 -0.55
CA GLY A 121 -12.94 8.40 -1.29
C GLY A 121 -12.16 8.89 -2.49
N GLU A 122 -10.82 9.02 -2.37
CA GLU A 122 -9.95 9.37 -3.49
C GLU A 122 -9.91 8.25 -4.54
N LEU A 123 -9.86 6.98 -4.13
CA LEU A 123 -9.88 5.84 -5.05
C LEU A 123 -11.19 5.76 -5.84
N MET A 124 -12.33 5.94 -5.15
CA MET A 124 -13.66 6.01 -5.77
C MET A 124 -13.72 7.11 -6.85
N LEU A 125 -13.20 8.30 -6.53
CA LEU A 125 -13.11 9.42 -7.47
C LEU A 125 -12.26 9.08 -8.69
N GLN A 126 -11.06 8.54 -8.49
CA GLN A 126 -10.14 8.23 -9.59
C GLN A 126 -10.69 7.12 -10.49
N ARG A 127 -11.39 6.14 -9.93
CA ARG A 127 -12.04 5.11 -10.75
C ARG A 127 -13.20 5.67 -11.55
N TRP A 128 -14.08 6.43 -10.92
CA TRP A 128 -15.25 7.01 -11.57
C TRP A 128 -14.87 8.11 -12.58
N ALA A 129 -14.40 9.26 -12.09
CA ALA A 129 -14.15 10.44 -12.92
C ALA A 129 -12.84 10.31 -13.72
N GLY A 130 -11.80 9.73 -13.14
CA GLY A 130 -10.51 9.51 -13.81
C GLY A 130 -10.55 8.39 -14.85
N GLY A 131 -11.34 7.35 -14.60
CA GLY A 131 -11.49 6.19 -15.48
C GLY A 131 -12.71 6.19 -16.39
N GLY A 132 -13.69 7.08 -16.17
CA GLY A 132 -14.94 7.14 -16.95
C GLY A 132 -15.83 5.90 -16.76
N TYR A 133 -15.73 5.23 -15.61
CA TYR A 133 -16.52 4.02 -15.36
C TYR A 133 -18.02 4.35 -15.18
N SER A 134 -18.87 3.51 -15.75
CA SER A 134 -20.34 3.57 -15.61
C SER A 134 -20.87 2.70 -14.45
N GLU A 135 -19.99 1.94 -13.80
CA GLU A 135 -20.34 1.09 -12.66
C GLU A 135 -19.56 1.55 -11.41
N PRO A 136 -20.23 1.64 -10.24
CA PRO A 136 -19.56 1.97 -8.98
C PRO A 136 -18.45 0.98 -8.63
N LEU A 137 -17.45 1.44 -7.83
CA LEU A 137 -16.35 0.59 -7.36
C LEU A 137 -16.88 -0.48 -6.40
N PRO A 138 -16.71 -1.79 -6.68
CA PRO A 138 -17.02 -2.83 -5.69
C PRO A 138 -16.04 -2.76 -4.52
N ILE A 139 -16.55 -2.62 -3.29
CA ILE A 139 -15.77 -2.67 -2.05
C ILE A 139 -16.27 -3.84 -1.21
N HIS A 140 -15.45 -4.86 -1.13
CA HIS A 140 -15.67 -6.01 -0.27
C HIS A 140 -15.09 -5.71 1.12
N GLY A 141 -15.82 -6.05 2.17
CA GLY A 141 -15.34 -5.88 3.54
C GLY A 141 -16.12 -6.74 4.52
N PRO A 142 -15.62 -6.82 5.76
CA PRO A 142 -16.34 -7.49 6.84
C PRO A 142 -17.71 -6.84 7.09
N LYS A 143 -18.51 -7.48 7.94
CA LYS A 143 -19.79 -6.93 8.41
C LYS A 143 -19.60 -5.49 8.90
N GLY A 144 -20.34 -4.54 8.33
CA GLY A 144 -20.22 -3.11 8.60
C GLY A 144 -19.69 -2.30 7.42
N VAL A 145 -19.15 -2.93 6.36
CA VAL A 145 -18.67 -2.22 5.15
C VAL A 145 -19.77 -1.37 4.51
N THR A 146 -21.02 -1.81 4.62
CA THR A 146 -22.18 -1.06 4.13
C THR A 146 -22.27 0.33 4.75
N SER A 147 -22.02 0.46 6.06
CA SER A 147 -22.04 1.76 6.75
C SER A 147 -20.90 2.66 6.28
N VAL A 148 -19.69 2.12 6.12
CA VAL A 148 -18.52 2.87 5.65
C VAL A 148 -18.76 3.40 4.22
N VAL A 149 -19.15 2.53 3.31
CA VAL A 149 -19.35 2.88 1.90
C VAL A 149 -20.50 3.85 1.72
N ASN A 150 -21.63 3.64 2.42
CA ASN A 150 -22.77 4.57 2.35
C ASN A 150 -22.40 5.97 2.91
N GLY A 151 -21.60 6.02 3.97
CA GLY A 151 -21.08 7.27 4.52
C GLY A 151 -20.22 8.03 3.50
N LEU A 152 -19.30 7.33 2.83
CA LEU A 152 -18.46 7.92 1.78
C LEU A 152 -19.29 8.36 0.56
N ASN A 153 -20.22 7.55 0.09
CA ASN A 153 -21.12 7.90 -1.00
C ASN A 153 -21.91 9.19 -0.67
N ALA A 154 -22.44 9.28 0.54
CA ALA A 154 -23.15 10.47 1.00
C ALA A 154 -22.24 11.70 1.06
N ALA A 155 -21.03 11.57 1.60
CA ALA A 155 -20.07 12.66 1.72
C ALA A 155 -19.67 13.25 0.36
N TYR A 156 -19.58 12.44 -0.69
CA TYR A 156 -19.15 12.87 -2.03
C TYR A 156 -20.31 13.20 -3.00
N THR A 157 -21.56 13.14 -2.56
CA THR A 157 -22.73 13.43 -3.42
C THR A 157 -22.63 14.82 -4.07
N GLN A 158 -22.22 15.84 -3.33
CA GLN A 158 -22.11 17.20 -3.86
C GLN A 158 -20.98 17.31 -4.91
N ASP A 159 -19.85 16.63 -4.69
CA ASP A 159 -18.75 16.58 -5.67
C ASP A 159 -19.18 15.90 -6.97
N ARG A 160 -19.98 14.82 -6.88
CA ARG A 160 -20.61 14.19 -8.04
C ARG A 160 -21.40 15.20 -8.86
N ASP A 161 -22.29 15.93 -8.21
CA ASP A 161 -23.19 16.87 -8.89
C ASP A 161 -22.39 17.99 -9.60
N TYR A 162 -21.34 18.50 -8.94
CA TYR A 162 -20.45 19.49 -9.56
C TYR A 162 -19.74 18.95 -10.79
N ARG A 163 -19.17 17.75 -10.72
CA ARG A 163 -18.45 17.16 -11.85
C ARG A 163 -19.35 16.82 -13.03
N VAL A 164 -20.51 16.25 -12.77
CA VAL A 164 -21.49 15.94 -13.81
C VAL A 164 -21.97 17.24 -14.49
N ALA A 165 -22.28 18.28 -13.72
CA ALA A 165 -22.68 19.57 -14.26
C ALA A 165 -21.58 20.24 -15.09
N HIS A 166 -20.31 20.10 -14.71
CA HIS A 166 -19.19 20.74 -15.37
C HIS A 166 -18.68 19.97 -16.60
N HIS A 167 -18.55 18.64 -16.50
CA HIS A 167 -17.92 17.81 -17.55
C HIS A 167 -18.94 17.08 -18.44
N GLY A 168 -20.20 16.98 -18.00
CA GLY A 168 -21.26 16.23 -18.68
C GLY A 168 -21.28 14.74 -18.33
N ALA A 169 -22.46 14.15 -18.43
CA ALA A 169 -22.72 12.74 -18.10
C ALA A 169 -22.02 11.74 -19.02
N ASP A 170 -21.64 12.16 -20.23
CA ASP A 170 -20.89 11.31 -21.17
C ASP A 170 -19.41 11.12 -20.75
N ILE A 171 -18.86 12.09 -20.02
CA ILE A 171 -17.46 12.06 -19.55
C ILE A 171 -17.36 11.48 -18.13
N VAL A 172 -18.29 11.88 -17.26
CA VAL A 172 -18.40 11.37 -15.88
C VAL A 172 -19.79 10.79 -15.67
N PRO A 173 -19.99 9.50 -16.04
CA PRO A 173 -21.30 8.87 -16.00
C PRO A 173 -21.85 8.85 -14.56
N PRO A 174 -23.04 9.43 -14.28
CA PRO A 174 -23.61 9.44 -12.93
C PRO A 174 -23.82 8.03 -12.33
N SER A 175 -24.04 7.03 -13.18
CA SER A 175 -24.22 5.63 -12.77
C SER A 175 -22.97 5.00 -12.20
N GLY A 176 -21.79 5.51 -12.56
CA GLY A 176 -20.51 5.00 -12.06
C GLY A 176 -20.03 5.64 -10.75
N PHE A 177 -20.77 6.63 -10.25
CA PHE A 177 -20.40 7.34 -9.03
C PHE A 177 -20.39 6.46 -7.80
N GLY A 178 -19.35 6.64 -6.98
CA GLY A 178 -19.27 6.04 -5.66
C GLY A 178 -18.79 4.60 -5.66
N ALA A 179 -19.27 3.85 -4.69
CA ALA A 179 -18.93 2.45 -4.51
C ALA A 179 -20.15 1.61 -4.11
N THR A 180 -20.06 0.31 -4.39
CA THR A 180 -21.05 -0.69 -3.97
C THR A 180 -20.45 -1.54 -2.85
N PRO A 181 -21.04 -1.57 -1.64
CA PRO A 181 -20.57 -2.41 -0.55
C PRO A 181 -20.95 -3.87 -0.76
N ILE A 182 -20.03 -4.78 -0.46
CA ILE A 182 -20.23 -6.22 -0.51
C ILE A 182 -19.69 -6.82 0.79
N GLU A 183 -20.60 -7.19 1.70
CA GLU A 183 -20.22 -7.85 2.93
C GLU A 183 -19.87 -9.32 2.67
N PHE A 184 -18.87 -9.84 3.40
CA PHE A 184 -18.46 -11.23 3.32
C PHE A 184 -18.12 -11.80 4.68
N GLU A 185 -18.04 -13.12 4.74
CA GLU A 185 -17.49 -13.90 5.84
C GLU A 185 -16.24 -14.66 5.37
N ALA A 186 -15.45 -15.24 6.30
CA ALA A 186 -14.29 -16.05 5.95
C ALA A 186 -14.66 -17.14 4.94
N GLY A 187 -13.84 -17.30 3.90
CA GLY A 187 -14.07 -18.25 2.83
C GLY A 187 -13.56 -17.78 1.48
N ILE A 188 -13.89 -18.51 0.43
CA ILE A 188 -13.50 -18.19 -0.94
C ILE A 188 -14.35 -17.03 -1.46
N LEU A 189 -13.72 -15.88 -1.69
CA LEU A 189 -14.37 -14.69 -2.24
C LEU A 189 -14.40 -14.69 -3.77
N LEU A 190 -13.42 -15.33 -4.38
CA LEU A 190 -13.28 -15.40 -5.83
C LEU A 190 -12.60 -16.72 -6.22
N ASN A 191 -13.09 -17.38 -7.26
CA ASN A 191 -12.45 -18.53 -7.90
C ASN A 191 -12.84 -18.56 -9.36
N GLU A 192 -12.23 -17.70 -10.16
CA GLU A 192 -12.56 -17.57 -11.57
C GLU A 192 -11.36 -17.07 -12.39
N SER A 193 -11.32 -17.42 -13.67
CA SER A 193 -10.25 -16.99 -14.60
C SER A 193 -8.83 -17.30 -14.09
N GLY A 194 -8.69 -18.38 -13.31
CA GLY A 194 -7.42 -18.81 -12.72
C GLY A 194 -7.00 -18.04 -11.47
N VAL A 195 -7.77 -17.06 -11.04
CA VAL A 195 -7.54 -16.32 -9.80
C VAL A 195 -8.39 -16.92 -8.70
N LYS A 196 -7.77 -17.26 -7.57
CA LYS A 196 -8.48 -17.64 -6.34
C LYS A 196 -8.10 -16.68 -5.22
N ILE A 197 -9.11 -16.17 -4.51
CA ILE A 197 -8.97 -15.29 -3.34
C ILE A 197 -9.72 -15.95 -2.18
N LEU A 198 -8.99 -16.23 -1.11
CA LEU A 198 -9.51 -16.72 0.16
C LEU A 198 -9.37 -15.61 1.20
N ALA A 199 -10.47 -15.24 1.87
CA ALA A 199 -10.42 -14.43 3.09
C ALA A 199 -10.43 -15.36 4.30
N PHE A 200 -9.56 -15.07 5.26
CA PHE A 200 -9.50 -15.81 6.54
C PHE A 200 -9.53 -14.83 7.71
N ALA A 201 -10.19 -15.25 8.78
CA ALA A 201 -10.27 -14.42 9.98
C ALA A 201 -8.90 -14.34 10.66
N VAL A 202 -8.61 -13.17 11.23
CA VAL A 202 -7.42 -12.92 12.04
C VAL A 202 -7.83 -12.36 13.39
N ASP A 203 -6.96 -12.46 14.39
CA ASP A 203 -7.19 -11.91 15.72
C ASP A 203 -6.64 -10.48 15.82
N HIS A 204 -7.53 -9.52 15.81
CA HIS A 204 -7.21 -8.11 16.02
C HIS A 204 -8.09 -7.50 17.11
N ALA A 205 -8.48 -8.32 18.13
CA ALA A 205 -9.39 -7.89 19.18
C ALA A 205 -8.86 -6.62 19.90
N PRO A 206 -9.74 -5.59 20.16
CA PRO A 206 -11.20 -5.63 20.08
C PRO A 206 -11.80 -5.38 18.69
N VAL A 207 -10.98 -5.18 17.64
CA VAL A 207 -11.44 -4.98 16.27
C VAL A 207 -11.87 -6.31 15.67
N SER A 208 -13.18 -6.49 15.49
CA SER A 208 -13.74 -7.75 15.00
C SER A 208 -15.02 -7.49 14.19
N PRO A 209 -15.18 -8.15 13.04
CA PRO A 209 -14.27 -9.08 12.42
C PRO A 209 -13.11 -8.38 11.68
N ALA A 210 -11.94 -9.03 11.65
CA ALA A 210 -10.78 -8.65 10.88
C ALA A 210 -10.29 -9.81 10.00
N PHE A 211 -9.73 -9.53 8.82
CA PHE A 211 -9.40 -10.54 7.84
C PHE A 211 -8.02 -10.34 7.22
N GLY A 212 -7.36 -11.47 6.91
CA GLY A 212 -6.27 -11.58 5.96
C GLY A 212 -6.75 -12.19 4.65
N TYR A 213 -5.89 -12.15 3.63
CA TYR A 213 -6.19 -12.65 2.29
C TYR A 213 -5.09 -13.54 1.75
N ARG A 214 -5.48 -14.68 1.14
CA ARG A 214 -4.61 -15.52 0.35
C ARG A 214 -5.01 -15.44 -1.12
N PHE A 215 -4.05 -15.06 -1.99
CA PHE A 215 -4.22 -15.04 -3.43
C PHE A 215 -3.44 -16.19 -4.06
N GLU A 216 -4.06 -16.83 -5.03
CA GLU A 216 -3.44 -17.88 -5.85
C GLU A 216 -3.71 -17.58 -7.34
N TYR A 217 -2.65 -17.65 -8.16
CA TYR A 217 -2.74 -17.50 -9.60
C TYR A 217 -1.66 -18.31 -10.31
N LYS A 218 -2.07 -19.25 -11.18
CA LYS A 218 -1.14 -20.09 -12.00
C LYS A 218 0.00 -20.71 -11.20
N GLY A 219 -0.32 -21.29 -10.03
CA GLY A 219 0.63 -21.96 -9.16
C GLY A 219 1.51 -21.03 -8.31
N ARG A 220 1.30 -19.71 -8.38
CA ARG A 220 1.95 -18.74 -7.51
C ARG A 220 0.98 -18.25 -6.44
N SER A 221 1.51 -17.89 -5.27
CA SER A 221 0.66 -17.53 -4.13
C SER A 221 1.28 -16.46 -3.23
N VAL A 222 0.42 -15.65 -2.63
CA VAL A 222 0.77 -14.64 -1.63
C VAL A 222 -0.28 -14.61 -0.52
N VAL A 223 0.17 -14.41 0.71
CA VAL A 223 -0.69 -14.10 1.86
C VAL A 223 -0.41 -12.68 2.31
N ILE A 224 -1.47 -11.95 2.64
CA ILE A 224 -1.46 -10.62 3.25
C ILE A 224 -2.25 -10.75 4.54
N THR A 225 -1.62 -10.49 5.69
CA THR A 225 -2.26 -10.75 6.99
C THR A 225 -3.36 -9.76 7.34
N GLY A 226 -3.28 -8.51 6.86
CA GLY A 226 -3.96 -7.42 7.55
C GLY A 226 -3.37 -7.24 8.96
N ASP A 227 -4.00 -6.45 9.81
CA ASP A 227 -3.58 -6.28 11.19
C ASP A 227 -4.01 -7.46 12.04
N THR A 228 -3.11 -8.00 12.85
CA THR A 228 -3.35 -9.22 13.62
C THR A 228 -2.38 -9.39 14.78
N ALA A 229 -2.86 -9.90 15.89
CA ALA A 229 -2.00 -10.54 16.88
C ALA A 229 -1.46 -11.89 16.33
N TYR A 230 -0.50 -12.47 17.03
CA TYR A 230 0.00 -13.80 16.72
C TYR A 230 -1.07 -14.86 16.98
N THR A 231 -1.31 -15.74 16.01
CA THR A 231 -2.04 -16.99 16.18
C THR A 231 -1.38 -18.11 15.39
N ASP A 232 -1.48 -19.35 15.88
CA ASP A 232 -0.90 -20.53 15.20
C ASP A 232 -1.55 -20.78 13.85
N GLU A 233 -2.82 -20.43 13.67
CA GLU A 233 -3.60 -20.61 12.44
C GLU A 233 -3.05 -19.78 11.26
N LEU A 234 -2.32 -18.71 11.53
CA LEU A 234 -1.69 -17.91 10.46
C LEU A 234 -0.70 -18.74 9.64
N ALA A 235 0.01 -19.68 10.27
CA ALA A 235 0.93 -20.58 9.58
C ALA A 235 0.19 -21.51 8.60
N ASP A 236 -1.02 -21.97 8.96
CA ASP A 236 -1.83 -22.81 8.07
C ASP A 236 -2.29 -22.03 6.82
N TYR A 237 -2.72 -20.77 6.98
CA TYR A 237 -3.10 -19.93 5.84
C TYR A 237 -1.91 -19.53 4.97
N ALA A 238 -0.73 -19.33 5.55
CA ALA A 238 0.50 -19.00 4.85
C ALA A 238 1.26 -20.22 4.32
N LYS A 239 0.78 -21.44 4.56
CA LYS A 239 1.48 -22.67 4.20
C LYS A 239 1.89 -22.71 2.74
N ASP A 240 3.20 -22.93 2.52
CA ASP A 240 3.86 -23.11 1.21
C ASP A 240 3.63 -21.95 0.21
N VAL A 241 3.31 -20.71 0.71
CA VAL A 241 3.16 -19.57 -0.20
C VAL A 241 4.52 -19.02 -0.63
N ASP A 242 4.53 -18.35 -1.78
CA ASP A 242 5.76 -17.70 -2.25
C ASP A 242 6.12 -16.50 -1.37
N ILE A 243 5.13 -15.68 -0.98
CA ILE A 243 5.36 -14.48 -0.18
C ILE A 243 4.33 -14.41 0.95
N LEU A 244 4.83 -14.16 2.16
CA LEU A 244 4.02 -13.68 3.29
C LEU A 244 4.26 -12.17 3.44
N ILE A 245 3.20 -11.38 3.24
CA ILE A 245 3.18 -9.96 3.55
C ILE A 245 2.48 -9.80 4.89
N SER A 246 3.25 -9.49 5.92
CA SER A 246 2.78 -9.38 7.29
C SER A 246 2.91 -7.95 7.78
N GLU A 247 1.89 -7.46 8.48
CA GLU A 247 2.07 -6.31 9.35
C GLU A 247 3.16 -6.63 10.40
N ALA A 248 3.77 -5.60 10.98
CA ALA A 248 4.67 -5.82 12.09
C ALA A 248 4.80 -4.60 13.01
N LEU A 249 4.70 -4.84 14.31
CA LEU A 249 4.98 -3.87 15.36
C LEU A 249 6.20 -4.29 16.16
N ASN A 250 7.22 -3.41 16.25
CA ASN A 250 8.38 -3.66 17.09
C ASN A 250 8.14 -3.09 18.50
N PRO A 251 7.90 -3.96 19.51
CA PRO A 251 7.52 -3.51 20.86
C PRO A 251 8.65 -2.77 21.58
N ASP A 252 9.92 -3.12 21.34
CA ASP A 252 11.05 -2.41 21.96
C ASP A 252 11.11 -0.95 21.48
N MET A 253 10.91 -0.73 20.16
CA MET A 253 10.92 0.61 19.59
C MET A 253 9.70 1.42 20.03
N VAL A 254 8.53 0.81 20.15
CA VAL A 254 7.30 1.43 20.67
C VAL A 254 7.50 1.81 22.15
N GLY A 255 8.15 0.95 22.94
CA GLY A 255 8.51 1.22 24.34
C GLY A 255 9.43 2.44 24.54
N VAL A 256 10.30 2.73 23.55
CA VAL A 256 11.10 3.97 23.54
C VAL A 256 10.19 5.19 23.39
N ILE A 257 9.18 5.14 22.49
CA ILE A 257 8.22 6.23 22.30
C ILE A 257 7.35 6.40 23.55
N GLU A 258 6.87 5.31 24.13
CA GLU A 258 6.13 5.31 25.39
C GLU A 258 6.91 6.03 26.51
N THR A 259 8.17 5.67 26.67
CA THR A 259 9.06 6.27 27.67
C THR A 259 9.25 7.78 27.44
N ALA A 260 9.47 8.18 26.17
CA ALA A 260 9.61 9.58 25.80
C ALA A 260 8.31 10.37 26.05
N ALA A 261 7.16 9.78 25.75
CA ALA A 261 5.85 10.38 25.99
C ALA A 261 5.58 10.59 27.49
N LYS A 262 5.93 9.61 28.34
CA LYS A 262 5.86 9.72 29.80
C LYS A 262 6.76 10.86 30.31
N GLY A 263 7.98 10.95 29.80
CA GLY A 263 8.93 12.02 30.17
C GLY A 263 8.47 13.42 29.76
N ALA A 264 7.65 13.51 28.70
CA ALA A 264 7.02 14.75 28.23
C ALA A 264 5.62 14.99 28.84
N GLU A 265 5.22 14.21 29.83
CA GLU A 265 3.89 14.25 30.48
C GLU A 265 2.70 14.09 29.50
N ASN A 266 2.95 13.51 28.32
CA ASN A 266 1.92 13.18 27.34
C ASN A 266 1.30 11.80 27.63
N ASN A 267 0.45 11.77 28.64
CA ASN A 267 -0.17 10.53 29.14
C ASN A 267 -1.06 9.83 28.08
N HIS A 268 -1.65 10.57 27.14
CA HIS A 268 -2.47 9.98 26.08
C HIS A 268 -1.62 9.13 25.13
N ILE A 269 -0.52 9.70 24.61
CA ILE A 269 0.37 8.96 23.72
C ILE A 269 1.06 7.81 24.48
N ALA A 270 1.49 8.04 25.73
CA ALA A 270 2.08 6.98 26.55
C ALA A 270 1.13 5.79 26.72
N LYS A 271 -0.18 6.04 26.95
CA LYS A 271 -1.19 4.98 27.08
C LYS A 271 -1.41 4.25 25.76
N ILE A 272 -1.50 4.96 24.63
CA ILE A 272 -1.64 4.33 23.31
C ILE A 272 -0.43 3.43 23.02
N MET A 273 0.79 3.92 23.23
CA MET A 273 2.01 3.13 22.98
C MET A 273 2.12 1.89 23.88
N TYR A 274 1.54 1.96 25.09
CA TYR A 274 1.46 0.82 25.99
C TYR A 274 0.45 -0.23 25.50
N ASP A 275 -0.67 0.20 24.90
CA ASP A 275 -1.77 -0.70 24.52
C ASP A 275 -1.54 -1.40 23.17
N ILE A 276 -1.00 -0.69 22.16
CA ILE A 276 -0.95 -1.21 20.80
C ILE A 276 -0.16 -2.52 20.60
N PRO A 277 0.82 -2.92 21.42
CA PRO A 277 1.45 -4.22 21.26
C PRO A 277 0.51 -5.43 21.51
N ASP A 278 -0.64 -5.24 22.16
CA ASP A 278 -1.50 -6.35 22.55
C ASP A 278 -2.25 -6.98 21.36
N TYR A 279 -2.43 -6.23 20.25
CA TYR A 279 -3.23 -6.67 19.10
C TYR A 279 -2.48 -6.60 17.75
N HIS A 280 -1.16 -6.48 17.79
CA HIS A 280 -0.29 -6.53 16.62
C HIS A 280 0.78 -7.63 16.74
N ILE A 281 1.15 -8.20 15.59
CA ILE A 281 2.21 -9.21 15.53
C ILE A 281 3.60 -8.55 15.53
N THR A 282 4.55 -9.17 16.23
CA THR A 282 5.93 -8.68 16.24
C THR A 282 6.72 -9.21 15.02
N PRO A 283 7.81 -8.52 14.62
CA PRO A 283 8.72 -9.04 13.58
C PRO A 283 9.23 -10.45 13.84
N ILE A 284 9.49 -10.79 15.11
CA ILE A 284 9.95 -12.12 15.51
C ILE A 284 8.86 -13.17 15.30
N GLN A 285 7.64 -12.91 15.76
CA GLN A 285 6.51 -13.82 15.62
C GLN A 285 6.13 -14.03 14.15
N ALA A 286 6.13 -12.96 13.33
CA ALA A 286 5.89 -13.10 11.89
C ALA A 286 6.97 -13.93 11.19
N ALA A 287 8.23 -13.86 11.66
CA ALA A 287 9.32 -14.70 11.16
C ALA A 287 9.16 -16.17 11.60
N GLU A 288 8.68 -16.44 12.79
CA GLU A 288 8.33 -17.80 13.27
C GLU A 288 7.21 -18.41 12.42
N ILE A 289 6.14 -17.65 12.14
CA ILE A 289 5.08 -18.08 11.22
C ILE A 289 5.64 -18.37 9.82
N ALA A 290 6.52 -17.50 9.30
CA ALA A 290 7.12 -17.68 7.99
C ALA A 290 7.94 -18.98 7.87
N GLU A 291 8.68 -19.34 8.93
CA GLU A 291 9.44 -20.59 8.99
C GLU A 291 8.52 -21.81 9.06
N ASP A 292 7.54 -21.80 9.97
CA ASP A 292 6.59 -22.89 10.17
C ASP A 292 5.75 -23.15 8.92
N ALA A 293 5.33 -22.08 8.24
CA ALA A 293 4.58 -22.13 7.00
C ALA A 293 5.44 -22.44 5.77
N LYS A 294 6.76 -22.47 5.88
CA LYS A 294 7.71 -22.70 4.77
C LYS A 294 7.54 -21.70 3.63
N VAL A 295 7.31 -20.44 3.94
CA VAL A 295 7.22 -19.39 2.93
C VAL A 295 8.59 -19.14 2.28
N LYS A 296 8.63 -18.64 1.05
CA LYS A 296 9.92 -18.36 0.38
C LYS A 296 10.46 -16.97 0.71
N LEU A 297 9.58 -16.01 1.03
CA LEU A 297 9.92 -14.62 1.32
C LEU A 297 8.97 -14.04 2.35
N LEU A 298 9.51 -13.41 3.40
CA LEU A 298 8.75 -12.59 4.35
C LEU A 298 8.95 -11.11 4.06
N VAL A 299 7.85 -10.36 3.95
CA VAL A 299 7.86 -8.90 3.73
C VAL A 299 7.03 -8.23 4.80
N TYR A 300 7.63 -7.33 5.56
CA TYR A 300 6.90 -6.51 6.54
C TYR A 300 6.26 -5.31 5.87
N THR A 301 5.02 -5.03 6.21
CA THR A 301 4.24 -3.85 5.86
C THR A 301 3.58 -3.28 7.12
N HIS A 302 2.75 -2.23 7.02
CA HIS A 302 2.13 -1.62 8.20
C HIS A 302 3.13 -1.44 9.34
N ILE A 303 4.22 -0.73 9.05
CA ILE A 303 5.40 -0.66 9.92
C ILE A 303 5.14 0.21 11.15
N VAL A 304 5.22 -0.39 12.34
CA VAL A 304 5.05 0.28 13.62
C VAL A 304 6.29 0.09 14.51
N PRO A 305 6.95 1.17 14.94
CA PRO A 305 6.75 2.58 14.59
C PRO A 305 7.40 2.97 13.25
N ALA A 306 7.20 4.22 12.85
CA ALA A 306 7.89 4.81 11.70
C ALA A 306 9.41 4.65 11.76
N LEU A 307 10.02 4.36 10.61
CA LEU A 307 11.47 4.17 10.47
C LEU A 307 12.08 5.33 9.66
N PRO A 308 12.46 6.45 10.29
CA PRO A 308 12.90 7.65 9.61
C PRO A 308 14.23 7.50 8.84
N THR A 309 14.95 6.41 9.03
CA THR A 309 16.18 6.11 8.30
C THR A 309 16.30 4.63 7.98
N PRO A 310 16.92 4.23 6.85
CA PRO A 310 17.13 2.83 6.48
C PRO A 310 17.98 2.02 7.48
N TYR A 311 18.77 2.70 8.35
CA TYR A 311 19.52 2.01 9.39
C TYR A 311 18.62 1.33 10.42
N LEU A 312 17.41 1.82 10.60
CA LEU A 312 16.43 1.27 11.54
C LEU A 312 15.79 -0.02 11.03
N ASP A 313 15.88 -0.35 9.75
CA ASP A 313 15.42 -1.64 9.22
C ASP A 313 16.12 -2.83 9.93
N ALA A 314 17.42 -2.69 10.23
CA ALA A 314 18.16 -3.71 10.94
C ALA A 314 17.73 -3.82 12.41
N VAL A 315 17.39 -2.69 13.04
CA VAL A 315 16.88 -2.67 14.42
C VAL A 315 15.48 -3.26 14.45
N PHE A 316 14.63 -2.89 13.50
CA PHE A 316 13.24 -3.35 13.40
C PHE A 316 13.14 -4.87 13.31
N LYS A 317 13.97 -5.50 12.49
CA LYS A 317 13.97 -6.96 12.29
C LYS A 317 14.97 -7.73 13.17
N LYS A 318 15.52 -7.08 14.21
CA LYS A 318 16.44 -7.74 15.14
C LYS A 318 15.78 -8.94 15.81
N GLY A 319 16.47 -10.10 15.79
CA GLY A 319 15.97 -11.37 16.29
C GLY A 319 15.05 -12.13 15.31
N ALA A 320 14.38 -11.47 14.41
CA ALA A 320 13.57 -12.13 13.39
C ALA A 320 14.43 -12.92 12.39
N VAL A 321 15.61 -12.41 12.06
CA VAL A 321 16.56 -13.08 11.15
C VAL A 321 17.11 -14.41 11.70
N ASP A 322 16.99 -14.65 12.99
CA ASP A 322 17.38 -15.91 13.64
C ASP A 322 16.23 -16.94 13.66
N LYS A 323 15.02 -16.50 13.27
CA LYS A 323 13.80 -17.31 13.33
C LYS A 323 13.31 -17.80 11.97
N PHE A 324 13.75 -17.18 10.91
CA PHE A 324 13.35 -17.52 9.54
C PHE A 324 14.59 -17.71 8.68
N SER A 325 14.66 -18.86 8.02
CA SER A 325 15.78 -19.26 7.17
C SER A 325 15.75 -18.60 5.77
N GLY A 326 14.62 -18.03 5.37
CA GLY A 326 14.45 -17.29 4.14
C GLY A 326 14.79 -15.79 4.26
N ASP A 327 14.57 -15.05 3.17
CA ASP A 327 14.81 -13.61 3.16
C ASP A 327 13.71 -12.83 3.89
N ILE A 328 14.11 -11.81 4.67
CA ILE A 328 13.21 -10.86 5.35
C ILE A 328 13.43 -9.46 4.80
N ILE A 329 12.38 -8.85 4.29
CA ILE A 329 12.39 -7.50 3.73
C ILE A 329 11.50 -6.58 4.56
N VAL A 330 12.02 -5.43 4.98
CA VAL A 330 11.18 -4.31 5.45
C VAL A 330 10.62 -3.62 4.20
N GLY A 331 9.32 -3.70 4.01
CA GLY A 331 8.64 -3.14 2.84
C GLY A 331 8.78 -1.62 2.76
N GLN A 332 8.75 -1.10 1.55
CA GLN A 332 8.73 0.34 1.25
C GLN A 332 7.70 0.60 0.16
N ASP A 333 7.11 1.78 0.18
CA ASP A 333 6.15 2.20 -0.84
C ASP A 333 6.74 2.10 -2.24
N GLY A 334 5.98 1.52 -3.16
CA GLY A 334 6.41 1.27 -4.54
C GLY A 334 7.26 0.01 -4.75
N MET A 335 7.58 -0.77 -3.70
CA MET A 335 8.17 -2.09 -3.92
C MET A 335 7.21 -3.00 -4.65
N MET A 336 7.71 -3.70 -5.67
CA MET A 336 6.95 -4.70 -6.42
C MET A 336 7.68 -6.03 -6.41
N PHE A 337 6.91 -7.09 -6.20
CA PHE A 337 7.34 -8.49 -6.29
C PHE A 337 6.59 -9.15 -7.45
N SER A 338 7.32 -9.75 -8.38
CA SER A 338 6.76 -10.41 -9.56
C SER A 338 7.02 -11.90 -9.50
N LEU A 339 5.95 -12.69 -9.64
CA LEU A 339 5.91 -14.14 -9.58
C LEU A 339 5.35 -14.66 -10.92
N THR A 340 6.24 -14.91 -11.89
CA THR A 340 5.81 -15.49 -13.17
C THR A 340 5.68 -17.00 -13.03
N PRO A 341 4.71 -17.64 -13.72
CA PRO A 341 4.48 -19.09 -13.61
C PRO A 341 5.69 -19.93 -14.05
N GLU A 342 6.46 -19.45 -15.03
CA GLU A 342 7.57 -20.17 -15.63
C GLU A 342 8.84 -20.18 -14.78
N LEU A 343 8.93 -19.30 -13.79
CA LEU A 343 10.12 -19.11 -12.96
C LEU A 343 9.79 -19.36 -11.49
N ASP A 344 10.47 -20.32 -10.87
CA ASP A 344 10.44 -20.48 -9.42
C ASP A 344 11.29 -19.38 -8.74
N LYS A 345 11.07 -18.14 -9.15
CA LYS A 345 11.84 -16.98 -8.69
C LYS A 345 10.90 -15.83 -8.35
N ILE A 346 11.23 -15.14 -7.29
CA ILE A 346 10.61 -13.88 -6.91
C ILE A 346 11.49 -12.74 -7.43
N VAL A 347 10.96 -11.93 -8.34
CA VAL A 347 11.70 -10.77 -8.88
C VAL A 347 11.24 -9.51 -8.15
N ARG A 348 12.17 -8.90 -7.41
CA ARG A 348 11.93 -7.63 -6.73
C ARG A 348 12.32 -6.45 -7.62
N SER A 349 11.50 -5.40 -7.62
CA SER A 349 11.78 -4.11 -8.25
C SER A 349 11.24 -2.96 -7.42
N GLN A 350 11.68 -1.73 -7.72
CA GLN A 350 11.20 -0.50 -7.11
C GLN A 350 10.56 0.34 -8.21
N LEU A 351 9.25 0.60 -8.09
CA LEU A 351 8.53 1.51 -8.96
C LEU A 351 8.84 2.97 -8.57
N LYS A 352 8.90 3.85 -9.58
CA LYS A 352 9.23 5.28 -9.41
C LYS A 352 8.32 6.14 -10.26
#